data_39bef8416409c9209ea5fabcbd3746d2
#
_entry.id   39bef8416409c9209ea5fabcbd3746d2
#
_cell.length_a   1.000
_cell.length_b   1.000
_cell.length_c   1.000
_cell.angle_alpha   90.00
_cell.angle_beta   90.00
_cell.angle_gamma   90.00
#
_symmetry.space_group_name_H-M   'P 1'
#
loop_
_entity.id
_entity.type
_entity.pdbx_description
1 polymer ?
#
loop_
_entity_poly.entity_id
_entity_poly.type
_entity_poly.pdbx_seq_one_letter_code
_entity_poly.pdbx_strand_id
1 'polypeptide(L)' 'MQTIGIKELQVNPAKLTQALETKQYTMITKRSNPIGVAIAFDDNILSNGLKTALLIDGFKQGNLSLGQLSNSL' A
#
# COMPACT_ATOMS: atom_id res chain seq x y z
N MET A 1 2.01 0.81 -15.17
CA MET A 1 1.00 0.75 -14.08
C MET A 1 0.15 -0.48 -14.25
N GLN A 2 -0.16 -1.17 -13.16
CA GLN A 2 -1.04 -2.33 -13.17
C GLN A 2 -2.43 -1.93 -12.70
N THR A 3 -3.45 -2.58 -13.24
CA THR A 3 -4.83 -2.37 -12.80
C THR A 3 -5.37 -3.69 -12.25
N ILE A 4 -6.02 -3.63 -11.09
CA ILE A 4 -6.63 -4.80 -10.47
C ILE A 4 -8.05 -4.45 -10.02
N GLY A 5 -9.02 -5.28 -10.41
CA GLY A 5 -10.40 -5.13 -9.94
C GLY A 5 -10.57 -5.64 -8.52
N ILE A 6 -11.55 -5.10 -7.80
CA ILE A 6 -11.78 -5.49 -6.39
C ILE A 6 -12.08 -6.99 -6.26
N LYS A 7 -12.82 -7.56 -7.22
CA LYS A 7 -13.12 -8.98 -7.20
C LYS A 7 -11.88 -9.83 -7.45
N GLU A 8 -11.03 -9.39 -8.38
CA GLU A 8 -9.76 -10.06 -8.65
C GLU A 8 -8.85 -10.01 -7.42
N LEU A 9 -8.83 -8.89 -6.72
CA LEU A 9 -8.04 -8.75 -5.49
C LEU A 9 -8.50 -9.73 -4.42
N GLN A 10 -9.80 -9.98 -4.31
CA GLN A 10 -10.35 -10.95 -3.36
C GLN A 10 -9.97 -12.39 -3.69
N VAL A 11 -9.90 -12.71 -4.98
CA VAL A 11 -9.59 -14.07 -5.44
C VAL A 11 -8.09 -14.33 -5.50
N ASN A 12 -7.31 -13.33 -5.91
CA ASN A 12 -5.88 -13.47 -6.09
C ASN A 12 -5.11 -12.28 -5.50
N PRO A 13 -5.03 -12.19 -4.16
CA PRO A 13 -4.33 -11.09 -3.52
C PRO A 13 -2.82 -11.09 -3.80
N ALA A 14 -2.24 -12.23 -4.17
CA ALA A 14 -0.81 -12.32 -4.48
C ALA A 14 -0.41 -11.42 -5.65
N LYS A 15 -1.32 -11.13 -6.57
CA LYS A 15 -1.05 -10.22 -7.68
C LYS A 15 -0.71 -8.82 -7.19
N LEU A 16 -1.42 -8.33 -6.17
CA LEU A 16 -1.10 -7.05 -5.54
C LEU A 16 0.23 -7.11 -4.82
N THR A 17 0.47 -8.16 -4.04
CA THR A 17 1.73 -8.33 -3.31
C THR A 17 2.92 -8.31 -4.26
N GLN A 18 2.84 -9.05 -5.37
CA GLN A 18 3.90 -9.06 -6.37
C GLN A 18 4.14 -7.69 -6.99
N ALA A 19 3.07 -6.95 -7.29
CA ALA A 19 3.20 -5.60 -7.83
C ALA A 19 3.93 -4.68 -6.85
N LEU A 20 3.59 -4.75 -5.57
CA LEU A 20 4.23 -3.94 -4.53
C LEU A 20 5.69 -4.34 -4.33
N GLU A 21 6.00 -5.63 -4.36
CA GLU A 21 7.38 -6.13 -4.22
C GLU A 21 8.27 -5.70 -5.40
N THR A 22 7.69 -5.56 -6.59
CA THR A 22 8.39 -5.06 -7.77
C THR A 22 8.26 -3.56 -7.94
N LYS A 23 7.70 -2.86 -6.95
CA LYS A 23 7.57 -1.40 -6.89
C LYS A 23 6.75 -0.81 -8.03
N GLN A 24 5.74 -1.55 -8.45
CA GLN A 24 4.80 -1.09 -9.46
C GLN A 24 3.60 -0.39 -8.81
N TYR A 25 3.12 0.66 -9.46
CA TYR A 25 1.86 1.26 -9.07
C TYR A 25 0.71 0.36 -9.48
N THR A 26 -0.29 0.22 -8.63
CA THR A 26 -1.48 -0.58 -8.93
C THR A 26 -2.73 0.28 -8.72
N MET A 27 -3.49 0.47 -9.79
CA MET A 27 -4.80 1.11 -9.71
C MET A 27 -5.83 0.07 -9.30
N ILE A 28 -6.56 0.35 -8.22
CA ILE A 28 -7.65 -0.53 -7.77
C ILE A 28 -8.95 0.01 -8.31
N THR A 29 -9.72 -0.86 -8.95
CA THR A 29 -10.96 -0.46 -9.61
C THR A 29 -12.14 -1.26 -9.07
N LYS A 30 -13.32 -0.64 -9.14
CA LYS A 30 -14.60 -1.28 -8.88
C LYS A 30 -15.53 -0.91 -10.01
N ARG A 31 -16.09 -1.94 -10.69
CA ARG A 31 -16.93 -1.75 -11.87
C ARG A 31 -16.25 -0.87 -12.92
N SER A 32 -14.97 -1.14 -13.15
CA SER A 32 -14.10 -0.41 -14.07
C SER A 32 -13.82 1.05 -13.69
N ASN A 33 -14.26 1.50 -12.52
CA ASN A 33 -13.99 2.85 -12.03
C ASN A 33 -12.83 2.84 -11.04
N PRO A 34 -11.85 3.73 -11.17
CA PRO A 34 -10.77 3.83 -10.19
C PRO A 34 -11.33 4.23 -8.82
N ILE A 35 -10.99 3.46 -7.79
CA ILE A 35 -11.38 3.78 -6.41
C ILE A 35 -10.18 3.96 -5.49
N GLY A 36 -8.99 3.60 -5.94
CA GLY A 36 -7.81 3.75 -5.13
C GLY A 36 -6.55 3.37 -5.88
N VAL A 37 -5.43 3.62 -5.25
CA VAL A 37 -4.12 3.24 -5.78
C VAL A 37 -3.30 2.63 -4.67
N ALA A 38 -2.57 1.56 -5.00
CA ALA A 38 -1.60 0.95 -4.10
C ALA A 38 -0.19 1.21 -4.64
N ILE A 39 0.70 1.68 -3.77
CA ILE A 39 2.08 1.95 -4.11
C ILE A 39 2.99 1.33 -3.05
N ALA A 40 4.20 0.93 -3.46
CA ALA A 40 5.16 0.35 -2.53
C ALA A 40 5.58 1.38 -1.47
N PHE A 41 5.77 0.90 -0.25
CA PHE A 41 6.26 1.71 0.86
C PHE A 41 7.79 1.82 0.75
N ASP A 42 8.24 2.68 -0.15
CA ASP A 42 9.62 2.75 -0.62
C ASP A 42 10.09 4.19 -0.73
N ASP A 43 11.35 4.45 -0.37
CA ASP A 43 11.92 5.80 -0.33
C ASP A 43 11.96 6.47 -1.70
N ASN A 44 12.01 5.70 -2.79
CA ASN A 44 12.02 6.23 -4.14
C ASN A 44 10.63 6.64 -4.63
N ILE A 45 9.57 6.16 -3.96
CA ILE A 45 8.18 6.40 -4.33
C ILE A 45 7.52 7.36 -3.35
N LEU A 46 7.72 7.11 -2.06
CA LEU A 46 7.16 7.94 -0.98
C LEU A 46 8.29 8.71 -0.31
N SER A 47 8.07 10.01 -0.06
CA SER A 47 9.04 10.80 0.71
C SER A 47 9.14 10.25 2.14
N ASN A 48 10.30 10.46 2.77
CA ASN A 48 10.49 10.05 4.15
C ASN A 48 9.48 10.72 5.10
N GLY A 49 9.13 11.98 4.84
CA GLY A 49 8.14 12.67 5.64
C GLY A 49 6.76 12.03 5.54
N LEU A 50 6.34 11.64 4.35
CA LEU A 50 5.06 10.97 4.16
C LEU A 50 5.08 9.57 4.77
N LYS A 51 6.16 8.81 4.60
CA LYS A 51 6.28 7.48 5.23
C LYS A 51 6.17 7.58 6.74
N THR A 52 6.88 8.52 7.34
CA THR A 52 6.86 8.74 8.79
C THR A 52 5.46 9.13 9.25
N ALA A 53 4.80 10.04 8.53
CA ALA A 53 3.44 10.48 8.87
C ALA A 53 2.45 9.30 8.83
N LEU A 54 2.52 8.45 7.81
CA LEU A 54 1.64 7.29 7.68
C LEU A 54 1.89 6.28 8.80
N LEU A 55 3.15 6.03 9.16
CA LEU A 55 3.50 5.12 10.24
C LEU A 55 3.01 5.61 11.60
N ILE A 56 3.20 6.90 11.87
CA ILE A 56 2.74 7.51 13.14
C ILE A 56 1.22 7.47 13.21
N ASP A 57 0.53 7.82 12.14
CA ASP A 57 -0.93 7.77 12.08
C ASP A 57 -1.44 6.35 12.31
N GLY A 58 -0.82 5.35 11.66
CA GLY A 58 -1.16 3.95 11.85
C GLY A 58 -0.97 3.50 13.30
N PHE A 59 0.10 3.94 13.96
CA PHE A 59 0.33 3.66 15.37
C PHE A 59 -0.73 4.33 16.26
N LYS A 60 -1.02 5.61 16.04
CA LYS A 60 -2.03 6.34 16.82
C LYS A 60 -3.42 5.73 16.70
N GLN A 61 -3.75 5.19 15.54
CA GLN A 61 -5.05 4.55 15.30
C GLN A 61 -5.09 3.09 15.71
N GLY A 62 -3.99 2.54 16.24
CA GLY A 62 -3.92 1.16 16.70
C GLY A 62 -3.70 0.14 15.59
N ASN A 63 -3.42 0.57 14.36
CA ASN A 63 -3.15 -0.32 13.23
C ASN A 63 -1.75 -0.90 13.26
N LEU A 64 -0.82 -0.23 13.91
CA LEU A 64 0.57 -0.65 14.07
C LEU A 64 0.95 -0.71 15.54
N SER A 65 1.74 -1.70 15.90
CA SER A 65 2.34 -1.77 17.25
C SER A 65 3.55 -0.83 17.32
N LEU A 66 4.00 -0.54 18.54
CA LEU A 66 5.21 0.26 18.74
C LEU A 66 6.44 -0.40 18.11
N GLY A 67 6.54 -1.74 18.19
CA GLY A 67 7.61 -2.49 17.55
C GLY A 67 7.59 -2.36 16.03
N GLN A 68 6.40 -2.44 15.42
CA GLN A 68 6.25 -2.27 13.97
C GLN A 68 6.64 -0.85 13.56
N LEU A 69 6.24 0.16 14.32
CA LEU A 69 6.61 1.55 14.06
C LEU A 69 8.13 1.72 14.12
N SER A 70 8.78 1.24 15.17
CA SER A 70 10.22 1.36 15.36
C SER A 70 11.01 0.68 14.26
N ASN A 71 10.56 -0.49 13.80
CA ASN A 71 11.25 -1.25 12.76
C ASN A 71 11.09 -0.62 11.38
N SER A 72 10.09 0.24 11.20
CA SER A 72 9.77 0.83 9.90
C SER A 72 10.32 2.26 9.74
N LEU A 73 10.73 2.88 10.83
CA LEU A 73 11.29 4.26 10.80
C LEU A 73 12.79 4.30 10.35
#